data_4521c70427d985e3dec6b079c86ec0d4
#
_entry.id   4521c70427d985e3dec6b079c86ec0d4
#
_cell.length_a   1.000
_cell.length_b   1.000
_cell.length_c   1.000
_cell.angle_alpha   90.00
_cell.angle_beta   90.00
_cell.angle_gamma   90.00
#
_symmetry.space_group_name_H-M   'P 1'
#
loop_
_entity.id
_entity.type
_entity.pdbx_description
1 polymer ?
#
loop_
_entity_poly.entity_id
_entity_poly.type
_entity_poly.pdbx_seq_one_letter_code
_entity_poly.pdbx_strand_id
1 'polypeptide(L)' 'MDNYKEDIKEIYSDICEVTREDTNQVVEGEVLQFRPQEYLKVVIGKSVALNMQYEKASNVYICEKSRMPFFTKGPNRLK' A
#
# COMPACT_ATOMS: atom_id res chain seq x y z
N MET A 1 -7.37 -2.54 -30.30
CA MET A 1 -7.50 -2.27 -29.79
C MET A 1 -7.76 -2.12 -29.08
N ASP A 2 -7.81 -2.06 -28.75
CA ASP A 2 -8.04 -1.80 -27.99
C ASP A 2 -7.95 -1.53 -27.20
N ASN A 3 -7.65 -1.39 -26.88
CA ASN A 3 -7.44 -1.13 -25.98
C ASN A 3 -7.82 -0.40 -25.29
N TYR A 4 -8.49 -0.18 -25.18
CA TYR A 4 -9.03 0.56 -24.50
C TYR A 4 -9.34 0.19 -23.27
N LYS A 5 -9.35 -0.70 -23.04
CA LYS A 5 -9.48 -1.18 -21.89
C LYS A 5 -8.55 -0.66 -21.00
N GLU A 6 -7.47 -0.42 -21.31
CA GLU A 6 -6.56 0.13 -20.47
C GLU A 6 -7.00 1.42 -20.06
N ASP A 7 -7.77 2.02 -20.78
CA ASP A 7 -8.20 3.32 -20.42
C ASP A 7 -9.08 3.34 -19.23
N ILE A 8 -9.56 2.18 -18.83
CA ILE A 8 -10.38 2.18 -17.69
C ILE A 8 -9.62 1.77 -16.52
N LYS A 9 -8.32 1.86 -16.53
CA LYS A 9 -7.55 1.51 -15.42
C LYS A 9 -7.94 2.25 -14.22
N GLU A 10 -7.91 1.62 -13.08
CA GLU A 10 -8.19 2.26 -11.83
C GLU A 10 -7.04 3.16 -11.45
N ILE A 11 -7.35 4.28 -10.88
CA ILE A 11 -6.33 5.22 -10.47
C ILE A 11 -6.36 5.32 -8.97
N TYR A 12 -5.20 5.24 -8.36
CA TYR A 12 -5.08 5.25 -6.92
C TYR A 12 -4.22 6.42 -6.47
N SER A 13 -4.40 6.79 -5.22
CA SER A 13 -3.64 7.89 -4.66
C SER A 13 -2.15 7.55 -4.61
N ASP A 14 -1.31 8.56 -4.69
CA ASP A 14 0.13 8.36 -4.59
C ASP A 14 0.56 8.19 -3.15
N ILE A 15 -0.32 8.40 -2.20
CA ILE A 15 0.02 8.26 -0.81
C ILE A 15 -1.01 7.40 -0.12
N CYS A 16 -0.62 6.79 0.98
CA CYS A 16 -1.55 6.02 1.78
C CYS A 16 -1.12 6.11 3.24
N GLU A 17 -2.05 5.77 4.11
CA GLU A 17 -1.77 5.79 5.53
C GLU A 17 -1.28 4.43 5.97
N VAL A 18 -0.14 4.40 6.62
CA VAL A 18 0.47 3.18 7.09
C VAL A 18 0.47 3.23 8.60
N THR A 19 -0.02 2.18 9.23
CA THR A 19 -0.14 2.14 10.68
C THR A 19 0.90 1.20 11.28
N ARG A 20 1.57 1.66 12.32
CA ARG A 20 2.47 0.81 13.06
C ARG A 20 1.63 0.02 14.05
N GLU A 21 1.69 -1.29 13.94
CA GLU A 21 0.81 -2.10 14.74
C GLU A 21 1.10 -2.01 16.23
N ASP A 22 2.35 -1.86 16.59
CA ASP A 22 2.71 -1.86 18.00
C ASP A 22 2.31 -0.60 18.72
N THR A 23 2.21 0.54 18.04
CA THR A 23 1.88 1.79 18.69
C THR A 23 0.62 2.43 18.17
N ASN A 24 0.05 1.87 17.10
CA ASN A 24 -1.11 2.45 16.43
C ASN A 24 -0.81 3.83 15.85
N GLN A 25 0.45 4.13 15.65
CA GLN A 25 0.80 5.40 15.07
C GLN A 25 0.61 5.34 13.57
N VAL A 26 0.00 6.36 13.01
CA VAL A 26 -0.26 6.41 11.57
C VAL A 26 0.72 7.36 10.93
N VAL A 27 1.38 6.91 9.87
CA VAL A 27 2.30 7.75 9.14
C VAL A 27 1.90 7.71 7.68
N GLU A 28 2.27 8.73 6.94
CA GLU A 28 1.94 8.80 5.54
C GLU A 28 3.02 8.12 4.74
N GLY A 29 2.64 7.27 3.82
CA GLY A 29 3.57 6.58 2.95
C GLY A 29 3.40 7.02 1.52
N GLU A 30 4.50 7.07 0.79
CA GLU A 30 4.46 7.40 -0.62
C GLU A 30 4.44 6.09 -1.40
N VAL A 31 3.46 5.91 -2.25
CA VAL A 31 3.28 4.66 -2.97
C VAL A 31 4.22 4.62 -4.15
N LEU A 32 5.06 3.60 -4.19
CA LEU A 32 5.98 3.41 -5.30
C LEU A 32 5.44 2.40 -6.30
N GLN A 33 4.85 1.32 -5.81
CA GLN A 33 4.26 0.31 -6.66
C GLN A 33 3.08 -0.27 -5.96
N PHE A 34 2.03 -0.57 -6.69
CA PHE A 34 0.83 -1.09 -6.08
C PHE A 34 0.12 -2.03 -7.04
N ARG A 35 -0.16 -3.22 -6.57
CA ARG A 35 -0.95 -4.17 -7.30
C ARG A 35 -2.07 -4.61 -6.40
N PRO A 36 -3.30 -4.20 -6.65
CA PRO A 36 -4.40 -4.48 -5.72
C PRO A 36 -4.51 -5.95 -5.37
N GLN A 37 -4.63 -6.20 -4.09
CA GLN A 37 -4.78 -7.56 -3.56
C GLN A 37 -3.58 -8.44 -3.85
N GLU A 38 -2.45 -7.87 -4.11
CA GLU A 38 -1.23 -8.62 -4.31
C GLU A 38 -0.10 -8.02 -3.49
N TYR A 39 0.33 -6.83 -3.81
CA TYR A 39 1.43 -6.26 -3.07
C TYR A 39 1.41 -4.74 -3.14
N LEU A 40 2.17 -4.14 -2.26
CA LEU A 40 2.26 -2.69 -2.18
C LEU A 40 3.67 -2.34 -1.74
N LYS A 41 4.27 -1.37 -2.39
CA LYS A 41 5.58 -0.90 -1.99
C LYS A 41 5.45 0.56 -1.68
N VAL A 42 5.79 0.96 -0.48
CA VAL A 42 5.67 2.35 -0.05
C VAL A 42 6.94 2.79 0.64
N VAL A 43 7.15 4.09 0.66
CA VAL A 43 8.27 4.67 1.39
C VAL A 43 7.70 5.53 2.49
N ILE A 44 8.16 5.33 3.71
CA ILE A 44 7.76 6.18 4.81
C ILE A 44 8.98 6.93 5.28
N GLY A 45 8.77 8.14 5.79
CA GLY A 45 9.87 8.94 6.30
C GLY A 45 10.90 9.27 5.27
N LYS A 46 10.54 9.17 4.01
CA LYS A 46 11.43 9.52 2.91
C LYS A 46 12.58 8.59 2.68
N SER A 47 12.77 7.60 3.52
CA SER A 47 13.91 6.74 3.30
C SER A 47 13.67 5.28 3.61
N VAL A 48 12.57 4.95 4.21
CA VAL A 48 12.33 3.56 4.58
C VAL A 48 11.34 2.94 3.60
N ALA A 49 11.81 2.01 2.81
CA ALA A 49 10.96 1.36 1.83
C ALA A 49 10.38 0.09 2.45
N LEU A 50 9.08 -0.05 2.37
CA LEU A 50 8.40 -1.22 2.91
C LEU A 50 7.80 -2.00 1.77
N ASN A 51 8.09 -3.30 1.75
CA ASN A 51 7.47 -4.20 0.78
C ASN A 51 6.38 -4.94 1.51
N MET A 52 5.15 -4.70 1.11
CA MET A 52 4.00 -5.22 1.82
C MET A 52 3.23 -6.19 0.95
N GLN A 53 2.65 -7.19 1.56
CA GLN A 53 1.89 -8.18 0.84
C GLN A 53 0.46 -8.19 1.34
N TYR A 54 -0.46 -8.46 0.45
CA TYR A 54 -1.87 -8.45 0.80
C TYR A 54 -2.23 -9.67 1.62
N GLU A 55 -2.92 -9.44 2.73
CA GLU A 55 -3.41 -10.51 3.55
C GLU A 55 -4.89 -10.61 3.39
N LYS A 56 -5.35 -11.69 2.76
CA LYS A 56 -6.72 -11.84 2.45
C LYS A 56 -7.60 -11.91 3.68
N ALA A 57 -7.12 -12.52 4.72
CA ALA A 57 -7.93 -12.70 5.91
C ALA A 57 -8.34 -11.39 6.55
N SER A 58 -7.48 -10.39 6.51
CA SER A 58 -7.77 -9.13 7.15
C SER A 58 -7.99 -8.00 6.17
N ASN A 59 -7.82 -8.27 4.88
CA ASN A 59 -8.02 -7.25 3.85
C ASN A 59 -7.09 -6.06 4.01
N VAL A 60 -5.87 -6.31 4.41
CA VAL A 60 -4.89 -5.25 4.53
C VAL A 60 -3.56 -5.73 3.96
N TYR A 61 -2.66 -4.80 3.71
CA TYR A 61 -1.31 -5.12 3.28
C TYR A 61 -0.43 -5.07 4.50
N ILE A 62 0.40 -6.07 4.69
CA ILE A 62 1.24 -6.15 5.88
C ILE A 62 2.69 -6.27 5.48
N CYS A 63 3.55 -5.77 6.35
CA CYS A 63 4.97 -5.86 6.16
C CYS A 63 5.54 -6.68 7.28
N GLU A 64 6.07 -7.84 6.92
CA GLU A 64 6.63 -8.68 7.92
C GLU A 64 8.05 -8.44 8.17
N LYS A 65 8.62 -7.37 7.64
CA LYS A 65 9.97 -7.16 7.79
C LYS A 65 10.28 -6.76 9.15
N SER A 66 11.12 -7.44 9.74
CA SER A 66 11.69 -7.11 10.99
C SER A 66 10.75 -6.97 12.12
N ARG A 67 11.07 -6.21 13.05
CA ARG A 67 10.37 -6.13 14.25
C ARG A 67 9.41 -5.00 14.27
N MET A 68 9.16 -4.35 13.18
CA MET A 68 8.25 -3.24 13.17
C MET A 68 7.14 -3.55 12.23
N PRO A 69 6.11 -4.20 12.68
CA PRO A 69 5.02 -4.55 11.80
C PRO A 69 4.22 -3.33 11.41
N PHE A 70 4.01 -3.19 10.13
CA PHE A 70 3.19 -2.13 9.60
C PHE A 70 2.05 -2.75 8.81
N PHE A 71 0.93 -2.06 8.77
CA PHE A 71 -0.15 -2.50 7.91
C PHE A 71 -0.86 -1.29 7.32
N THR A 72 -1.57 -1.49 6.24
CA THR A 72 -2.30 -0.42 5.61
C THR A 72 -3.41 -1.01 4.77
N LYS A 73 -4.46 -0.24 4.58
CA LYS A 73 -5.51 -0.67 3.67
C LYS A 73 -5.15 -0.35 2.24
N GLY A 74 -4.01 0.30 2.04
CA GLY A 74 -3.58 0.66 0.70
C GLY A 74 -4.04 2.04 0.31
N PRO A 75 -3.64 2.51 -0.86
CA PRO A 75 -4.03 3.83 -1.29
C PRO A 75 -5.50 3.87 -1.66
N ASN A 76 -6.11 5.03 -1.51
CA ASN A 76 -7.50 5.18 -1.86
C ASN A 76 -7.66 5.16 -3.37
N ARG A 77 -8.75 4.58 -3.83
CA ARG A 77 -9.04 4.56 -5.23
C ARG A 77 -9.64 5.89 -5.61
N LEU A 78 -9.06 6.53 -6.59
CA LEU A 78 -9.52 7.83 -7.02
C LEU A 78 -10.47 7.75 -8.21
N LYS A 79 -10.43 6.65 -8.93
CA LYS A 79 -11.27 6.57 -10.09
C LYS A 79 -11.62 5.17 -10.46
#